data_aa232f506274c080d2bbf16902906852
#
_entry.id   aa232f506274c080d2bbf16902906852
#
_cell.length_a   1.000
_cell.length_b   1.000
_cell.length_c   1.000
_cell.angle_alpha   90.00
_cell.angle_beta   90.00
_cell.angle_gamma   90.00
#
_symmetry.space_group_name_H-M   'P 1'
#
loop_
_entity.id
_entity.type
_entity.pdbx_description
1 polymer ?
#
loop_
_entity_poly.entity_id
_entity_poly.type
_entity_poly.pdbx_seq_one_letter_code
_entity_poly.pdbx_strand_id
1 'polypeptide(L)'
;MKVRHSAAIYFVVQGLAVIVWWVVLYFFPSTRQYFSLERLSERSLMAFWLADLSFLGIGSLITGWLCYRDNEYSRIVSWFVTGAVSYASAYCFAFTLMTDVGWLGVTLMFPAMIWSGVFAVGLSFEKTMFREAAETSTSWILLKTLTQIVVVWSVILVVFPYLITIVENKLGIVRLQFPFQRPIAAVVFVAISSLGVWGSIVMSRIGKGTPLPLDHAKHLVIVGPYAFVRNPMAVSGVGQGLAVALFLGSPLVALYALMGSLVWQLIFRPLEEDDLAQRFGEPYMEYKRRVKCWIPRFPGFPGRSDNNSDR
;
A
#
# COMPACT_ATOMS: atom_id res chain seq x y z
N MET A 1 -8.20 16.01 1.77
CA MET A 1 -7.73 16.70 0.55
C MET A 1 -6.62 15.97 -0.22
N LYS A 2 -5.53 15.51 0.43
CA LYS A 2 -4.41 14.84 -0.28
C LYS A 2 -4.75 13.47 -0.87
N VAL A 3 -5.53 12.63 -0.16
CA VAL A 3 -5.94 11.30 -0.66
C VAL A 3 -6.79 11.43 -1.91
N ARG A 4 -7.74 12.36 -1.94
CA ARG A 4 -8.59 12.60 -3.12
C ARG A 4 -7.78 13.05 -4.32
N HIS A 5 -6.77 13.90 -4.10
CA HIS A 5 -5.90 14.34 -5.19
C HIS A 5 -5.08 13.18 -5.78
N SER A 6 -4.50 12.33 -4.93
CA SER A 6 -3.79 11.13 -5.37
C SER A 6 -4.71 10.13 -6.07
N ALA A 7 -5.92 9.94 -5.55
CA ALA A 7 -6.95 9.11 -6.17
C ALA A 7 -7.37 9.66 -7.54
N ALA A 8 -7.54 10.99 -7.66
CA ALA A 8 -7.86 11.63 -8.92
C ALA A 8 -6.81 11.35 -9.99
N ILE A 9 -5.53 11.55 -9.66
CA ILE A 9 -4.42 11.26 -10.58
C ILE A 9 -4.43 9.78 -10.98
N TYR A 10 -4.53 8.89 -9.99
CA TYR A 10 -4.53 7.46 -10.26
C TYR A 10 -5.65 7.03 -11.20
N PHE A 11 -6.90 7.38 -10.89
CA PHE A 11 -8.04 6.98 -11.72
C PHE A 11 -8.02 7.61 -13.12
N VAL A 12 -7.50 8.84 -13.27
CA VAL A 12 -7.29 9.44 -14.60
C VAL A 12 -6.24 8.64 -15.38
N VAL A 13 -5.10 8.32 -14.75
CA VAL A 13 -4.04 7.53 -15.40
C VAL A 13 -4.56 6.15 -15.77
N GLN A 14 -5.30 5.46 -14.88
CA GLN A 14 -5.92 4.17 -15.17
C GLN A 14 -6.88 4.24 -16.36
N GLY A 15 -7.78 5.23 -16.37
CA GLY A 15 -8.73 5.39 -17.46
C GLY A 15 -8.05 5.64 -18.80
N LEU A 16 -7.02 6.50 -18.83
CA LEU A 16 -6.22 6.74 -20.03
C LEU A 16 -5.45 5.49 -20.47
N ALA A 17 -4.88 4.74 -19.52
CA ALA A 17 -4.17 3.49 -19.82
C ALA A 17 -5.09 2.45 -20.48
N VAL A 18 -6.32 2.30 -20.00
CA VAL A 18 -7.33 1.42 -20.62
C VAL A 18 -7.67 1.87 -22.05
N ILE A 19 -7.84 3.16 -22.28
CA ILE A 19 -8.11 3.69 -23.63
C ILE A 19 -6.92 3.43 -24.56
N VAL A 20 -5.69 3.75 -24.12
CA VAL A 20 -4.47 3.50 -24.89
C VAL A 20 -4.31 2.01 -25.18
N TRP A 21 -4.58 1.16 -24.22
CA TRP A 21 -4.57 -0.29 -24.38
C TRP A 21 -5.47 -0.75 -25.53
N TRP A 22 -6.74 -0.30 -25.56
CA TRP A 22 -7.68 -0.66 -26.62
C TRP A 22 -7.31 -0.06 -27.98
N VAL A 23 -6.75 1.14 -28.02
CA VAL A 23 -6.19 1.76 -29.23
C VAL A 23 -5.05 0.90 -29.77
N VAL A 24 -4.13 0.44 -28.92
CA VAL A 24 -3.02 -0.44 -29.33
C VAL A 24 -3.55 -1.77 -29.87
N LEU A 25 -4.48 -2.42 -29.19
CA LEU A 25 -5.05 -3.68 -29.66
C LEU A 25 -5.82 -3.54 -30.98
N TYR A 26 -6.45 -2.39 -31.22
CA TYR A 26 -7.18 -2.13 -32.44
C TYR A 26 -6.24 -1.88 -33.64
N PHE A 27 -5.29 -0.96 -33.47
CA PHE A 27 -4.40 -0.53 -34.57
C PHE A 27 -3.19 -1.44 -34.80
N PHE A 28 -2.80 -2.25 -33.82
CA PHE A 28 -1.65 -3.16 -33.90
C PHE A 28 -2.07 -4.61 -33.61
N PRO A 29 -2.71 -5.31 -34.58
CA PRO A 29 -3.22 -6.68 -34.39
C PRO A 29 -2.17 -7.68 -33.90
N SER A 30 -0.90 -7.50 -34.26
CA SER A 30 0.21 -8.34 -33.81
C SER A 30 0.38 -8.37 -32.28
N THR A 31 -0.10 -7.36 -31.55
CA THR A 31 -0.02 -7.33 -30.10
C THR A 31 -1.04 -8.26 -29.42
N ARG A 32 -2.09 -8.66 -30.11
CA ARG A 32 -3.16 -9.51 -29.57
C ARG A 32 -2.67 -10.90 -29.18
N GLN A 33 -1.61 -11.40 -29.87
CA GLN A 33 -1.01 -12.71 -29.59
C GLN A 33 -0.50 -12.86 -28.14
N TYR A 34 -0.17 -11.76 -27.45
CA TYR A 34 0.29 -11.79 -26.06
C TYR A 34 -0.85 -11.99 -25.05
N PHE A 35 -2.11 -11.93 -25.50
CA PHE A 35 -3.32 -11.94 -24.65
C PHE A 35 -4.35 -12.98 -25.07
N SER A 36 -4.21 -13.61 -26.25
CA SER A 36 -5.13 -14.61 -26.77
C SER A 36 -4.40 -15.88 -27.18
N LEU A 37 -5.07 -17.02 -27.01
CA LEU A 37 -4.68 -18.27 -27.64
C LEU A 37 -5.03 -18.20 -29.13
N GLU A 38 -4.19 -18.80 -29.99
CA GLU A 38 -4.46 -18.92 -31.43
C GLU A 38 -5.82 -19.57 -31.74
N ARG A 39 -6.36 -20.39 -30.83
CA ARG A 39 -7.65 -21.09 -30.98
C ARG A 39 -8.85 -20.37 -30.36
N LEU A 40 -8.66 -19.45 -29.41
CA LEU A 40 -9.74 -18.56 -28.99
C LEU A 40 -9.76 -17.39 -29.97
N SER A 41 -10.84 -17.31 -30.74
CA SER A 41 -10.95 -16.31 -31.78
C SER A 41 -10.59 -14.93 -31.21
N GLU A 42 -9.75 -14.16 -31.90
CA GLU A 42 -9.48 -12.74 -31.58
C GLU A 42 -10.77 -11.95 -31.32
N ARG A 43 -11.89 -12.41 -31.88
CA ARG A 43 -13.21 -11.85 -31.66
C ARG A 43 -13.64 -11.90 -30.20
N SER A 44 -13.30 -12.96 -29.44
CA SER A 44 -13.64 -13.07 -28.03
C SER A 44 -12.85 -12.05 -27.20
N LEU A 45 -11.55 -11.86 -27.47
CA LEU A 45 -10.76 -10.81 -26.85
C LEU A 45 -11.33 -9.43 -27.20
N MET A 46 -11.59 -9.19 -28.47
CA MET A 46 -12.11 -7.92 -28.95
C MET A 46 -13.53 -7.62 -28.43
N ALA A 47 -14.32 -8.62 -28.04
CA ALA A 47 -15.67 -8.39 -27.49
C ALA A 47 -15.66 -7.67 -26.12
N PHE A 48 -14.55 -7.73 -25.37
CA PHE A 48 -14.44 -7.03 -24.10
C PHE A 48 -14.27 -5.50 -24.22
N TRP A 49 -13.95 -4.98 -25.42
CA TRP A 49 -13.66 -3.55 -25.62
C TRP A 49 -14.78 -2.65 -25.06
N LEU A 50 -16.04 -3.00 -25.28
CA LEU A 50 -17.17 -2.19 -24.85
C LEU A 50 -17.28 -2.12 -23.32
N ALA A 51 -17.14 -3.27 -22.65
CA ALA A 51 -17.19 -3.35 -21.19
C ALA A 51 -16.01 -2.62 -20.55
N ASP A 52 -14.80 -2.87 -21.06
CA ASP A 52 -13.58 -2.27 -20.53
C ASP A 52 -13.56 -0.75 -20.74
N LEU A 53 -13.88 -0.26 -21.93
CA LEU A 53 -13.95 1.19 -22.18
C LEU A 53 -15.02 1.86 -21.35
N SER A 54 -16.20 1.23 -21.19
CA SER A 54 -17.31 1.81 -20.43
C SER A 54 -17.03 1.82 -18.93
N PHE A 55 -16.69 0.67 -18.35
CA PHE A 55 -16.61 0.53 -16.90
C PHE A 55 -15.22 0.84 -16.37
N LEU A 56 -14.15 0.36 -17.02
CA LEU A 56 -12.78 0.60 -16.58
C LEU A 56 -12.27 1.95 -17.10
N GLY A 57 -12.42 2.24 -18.38
CA GLY A 57 -11.93 3.47 -18.99
C GLY A 57 -12.72 4.70 -18.53
N ILE A 58 -13.95 4.84 -18.99
CA ILE A 58 -14.82 6.00 -18.69
C ILE A 58 -15.15 6.05 -17.20
N GLY A 59 -15.46 4.91 -16.58
CA GLY A 59 -15.71 4.84 -15.14
C GLY A 59 -14.54 5.38 -14.30
N SER A 60 -13.30 5.04 -14.67
CA SER A 60 -12.11 5.59 -14.01
C SER A 60 -11.95 7.08 -14.23
N LEU A 61 -12.15 7.59 -15.45
CA LEU A 61 -12.09 9.02 -15.73
C LEU A 61 -13.12 9.82 -14.94
N ILE A 62 -14.37 9.30 -14.86
CA ILE A 62 -15.44 9.89 -14.02
C ILE A 62 -15.02 9.89 -12.55
N THR A 63 -14.49 8.77 -12.04
CA THR A 63 -14.00 8.68 -10.66
C THR A 63 -12.91 9.71 -10.39
N GLY A 64 -11.93 9.82 -11.28
CA GLY A 64 -10.85 10.81 -11.18
C GLY A 64 -11.37 12.24 -11.17
N TRP A 65 -12.33 12.57 -12.04
CA TRP A 65 -12.97 13.88 -12.08
C TRP A 65 -13.77 14.19 -10.81
N LEU A 66 -14.55 13.22 -10.30
CA LEU A 66 -15.29 13.37 -9.04
C LEU A 66 -14.35 13.57 -7.85
N CYS A 67 -13.23 12.86 -7.79
CA CYS A 67 -12.19 13.06 -6.76
C CYS A 67 -11.59 14.46 -6.85
N TYR A 68 -11.28 14.94 -8.05
CA TYR A 68 -10.74 16.28 -8.28
C TYR A 68 -11.73 17.38 -7.84
N ARG A 69 -13.03 17.19 -8.09
CA ARG A 69 -14.13 18.11 -7.71
C ARG A 69 -14.57 17.97 -6.25
N ASP A 70 -13.89 17.15 -5.47
CA ASP A 70 -14.21 16.90 -4.04
C ASP A 70 -15.64 16.39 -3.81
N ASN A 71 -16.21 15.71 -4.81
CA ASN A 71 -17.58 15.24 -4.82
C ASN A 71 -17.73 13.95 -3.98
N GLU A 72 -18.81 13.85 -3.20
CA GLU A 72 -19.09 12.69 -2.34
C GLU A 72 -19.35 11.38 -3.10
N TYR A 73 -19.89 11.46 -4.32
CA TYR A 73 -20.10 10.28 -5.18
C TYR A 73 -18.80 9.60 -5.60
N SER A 74 -17.65 10.26 -5.46
CA SER A 74 -16.34 9.65 -5.74
C SER A 74 -16.13 8.32 -5.02
N ARG A 75 -16.67 8.17 -3.79
CA ARG A 75 -16.58 6.93 -3.01
C ARG A 75 -17.37 5.79 -3.67
N ILE A 76 -18.62 6.04 -4.04
CA ILE A 76 -19.49 5.02 -4.63
C ILE A 76 -18.94 4.60 -5.99
N VAL A 77 -18.57 5.57 -6.83
CA VAL A 77 -18.06 5.29 -8.19
C VAL A 77 -16.70 4.58 -8.13
N SER A 78 -15.83 4.92 -7.17
CA SER A 78 -14.55 4.21 -6.99
C SER A 78 -14.75 2.72 -6.64
N TRP A 79 -15.72 2.38 -5.80
CA TRP A 79 -16.05 0.99 -5.49
C TRP A 79 -16.64 0.26 -6.69
N PHE A 80 -17.46 0.93 -7.49
CA PHE A 80 -18.00 0.36 -8.73
C PHE A 80 -16.87 0.03 -9.72
N VAL A 81 -15.94 0.97 -9.96
CA VAL A 81 -14.77 0.74 -10.82
C VAL A 81 -13.88 -0.35 -10.25
N THR A 82 -13.64 -0.35 -8.94
CA THR A 82 -12.86 -1.40 -8.26
C THR A 82 -13.48 -2.77 -8.46
N GLY A 83 -14.80 -2.89 -8.34
CA GLY A 83 -15.53 -4.14 -8.61
C GLY A 83 -15.36 -4.62 -10.06
N ALA A 84 -15.47 -3.71 -11.02
CA ALA A 84 -15.30 -4.02 -12.44
C ALA A 84 -13.85 -4.47 -12.75
N VAL A 85 -12.84 -3.75 -12.24
CA VAL A 85 -11.41 -4.12 -12.39
C VAL A 85 -11.13 -5.46 -11.70
N SER A 86 -11.70 -5.71 -10.52
CA SER A 86 -11.52 -6.97 -9.79
C SER A 86 -12.11 -8.16 -10.54
N TYR A 87 -13.30 -7.99 -11.11
CA TYR A 87 -13.91 -9.01 -11.96
C TYR A 87 -13.06 -9.34 -13.19
N ALA A 88 -12.63 -8.30 -13.93
CA ALA A 88 -11.76 -8.48 -15.09
C ALA A 88 -10.43 -9.15 -14.72
N SER A 89 -9.80 -8.73 -13.62
CA SER A 89 -8.55 -9.32 -13.12
C SER A 89 -8.72 -10.79 -12.73
N ALA A 90 -9.80 -11.13 -12.02
CA ALA A 90 -10.10 -12.51 -11.63
C ALA A 90 -10.34 -13.39 -12.85
N TYR A 91 -11.07 -12.89 -13.84
CA TYR A 91 -11.29 -13.58 -15.10
C TYR A 91 -9.96 -13.83 -15.84
N CYS A 92 -9.13 -12.80 -16.02
CA CYS A 92 -7.81 -12.94 -16.64
C CYS A 92 -6.95 -13.97 -15.91
N PHE A 93 -6.97 -13.97 -14.58
CA PHE A 93 -6.20 -14.92 -13.77
C PHE A 93 -6.71 -16.36 -13.94
N ALA A 94 -8.02 -16.57 -13.84
CA ALA A 94 -8.62 -17.90 -14.04
C ALA A 94 -8.35 -18.43 -15.45
N PHE A 95 -8.49 -17.59 -16.47
CA PHE A 95 -8.16 -17.93 -17.85
C PHE A 95 -6.69 -18.35 -18.00
N THR A 96 -5.78 -17.55 -17.44
CA THR A 96 -4.33 -17.82 -17.48
C THR A 96 -3.97 -19.12 -16.75
N LEU A 97 -4.61 -19.41 -15.61
CA LEU A 97 -4.38 -20.68 -14.91
C LEU A 97 -4.84 -21.90 -15.71
N MET A 98 -5.92 -21.77 -16.47
CA MET A 98 -6.48 -22.86 -17.28
C MET A 98 -5.71 -23.09 -18.57
N THR A 99 -5.08 -22.06 -19.12
CA THR A 99 -4.50 -22.08 -20.47
C THR A 99 -2.98 -21.94 -20.49
N ASP A 100 -2.39 -21.54 -19.37
CA ASP A 100 -0.96 -21.14 -19.21
C ASP A 100 -0.52 -20.01 -20.14
N VAL A 101 -1.49 -19.23 -20.70
CA VAL A 101 -1.28 -18.09 -21.61
C VAL A 101 -1.91 -16.83 -21.01
N GLY A 102 -1.35 -15.65 -21.31
CA GLY A 102 -1.94 -14.37 -20.86
C GLY A 102 -1.35 -13.84 -19.56
N TRP A 103 -0.23 -14.36 -19.08
CA TRP A 103 0.46 -13.86 -17.88
C TRP A 103 0.75 -12.37 -17.92
N LEU A 104 0.98 -11.80 -19.12
CA LEU A 104 1.14 -10.35 -19.27
C LEU A 104 -0.14 -9.60 -18.87
N GLY A 105 -1.31 -10.10 -19.26
CA GLY A 105 -2.61 -9.53 -18.86
C GLY A 105 -2.79 -9.52 -17.33
N VAL A 106 -2.48 -10.66 -16.69
CA VAL A 106 -2.51 -10.77 -15.21
C VAL A 106 -1.57 -9.75 -14.57
N THR A 107 -0.34 -9.65 -15.06
CA THR A 107 0.68 -8.72 -14.53
C THR A 107 0.24 -7.26 -14.62
N LEU A 108 -0.51 -6.88 -15.64
CA LEU A 108 -1.04 -5.51 -15.80
C LEU A 108 -2.31 -5.27 -14.99
N MET A 109 -3.21 -6.27 -14.93
CA MET A 109 -4.52 -6.12 -14.28
C MET A 109 -4.47 -6.20 -12.76
N PHE A 110 -3.60 -7.04 -12.18
CA PHE A 110 -3.50 -7.17 -10.72
C PHE A 110 -3.06 -5.89 -10.00
N PRO A 111 -2.03 -5.16 -10.45
CA PRO A 111 -1.73 -3.84 -9.88
C PRO A 111 -2.91 -2.87 -9.98
N ALA A 112 -3.62 -2.85 -11.11
CA ALA A 112 -4.80 -1.99 -11.27
C ALA A 112 -5.91 -2.36 -10.27
N MET A 113 -6.17 -3.65 -10.05
CA MET A 113 -7.11 -4.14 -9.04
C MET A 113 -6.72 -3.69 -7.62
N ILE A 114 -5.47 -3.93 -7.24
CA ILE A 114 -4.96 -3.59 -5.91
C ILE A 114 -5.05 -2.09 -5.67
N TRP A 115 -4.56 -1.26 -6.58
CA TRP A 115 -4.56 0.19 -6.43
C TRP A 115 -5.95 0.79 -6.47
N SER A 116 -6.86 0.30 -7.33
CA SER A 116 -8.26 0.72 -7.31
C SER A 116 -8.90 0.45 -5.95
N GLY A 117 -8.68 -0.75 -5.38
CA GLY A 117 -9.17 -1.12 -4.07
C GLY A 117 -8.57 -0.26 -2.95
N VAL A 118 -7.27 -0.02 -2.99
CA VAL A 118 -6.58 0.82 -2.02
C VAL A 118 -7.13 2.25 -2.02
N PHE A 119 -7.35 2.85 -3.18
CA PHE A 119 -7.94 4.19 -3.26
C PHE A 119 -9.42 4.21 -2.89
N ALA A 120 -10.22 3.20 -3.26
CA ALA A 120 -11.61 3.10 -2.84
C ALA A 120 -11.75 2.99 -1.32
N VAL A 121 -10.89 2.18 -0.68
CA VAL A 121 -10.79 2.09 0.78
C VAL A 121 -10.37 3.45 1.37
N GLY A 122 -9.31 4.07 0.85
CA GLY A 122 -8.83 5.37 1.32
C GLY A 122 -9.90 6.47 1.25
N LEU A 123 -10.65 6.54 0.15
CA LEU A 123 -11.78 7.48 -0.01
C LEU A 123 -12.94 7.18 0.94
N SER A 124 -13.18 5.90 1.26
CA SER A 124 -14.25 5.50 2.18
C SER A 124 -13.94 5.88 3.63
N PHE A 125 -12.68 5.78 4.02
CA PHE A 125 -12.25 6.02 5.39
C PHE A 125 -11.78 7.46 5.66
N GLU A 126 -11.79 8.35 4.68
CA GLU A 126 -11.28 9.72 4.80
C GLU A 126 -11.85 10.50 6.01
N LYS A 127 -13.07 10.17 6.46
CA LYS A 127 -13.72 10.84 7.61
C LYS A 127 -13.85 9.97 8.87
N THR A 128 -13.59 8.67 8.79
CA THR A 128 -13.95 7.72 9.87
C THR A 128 -12.86 6.70 10.20
N MET A 129 -11.70 6.77 9.57
CA MET A 129 -10.68 5.73 9.67
C MET A 129 -10.13 5.57 11.07
N PHE A 130 -10.22 6.61 11.85
CA PHE A 130 -9.51 6.69 13.10
C PHE A 130 -10.50 6.77 14.29
N ARG A 131 -10.40 5.78 15.15
CA ARG A 131 -11.22 5.66 16.36
C ARG A 131 -10.37 5.95 17.60
N GLU A 132 -10.86 6.71 18.53
CA GLU A 132 -10.18 6.82 19.83
C GLU A 132 -10.07 5.45 20.49
N ALA A 133 -8.85 5.11 20.95
CA ALA A 133 -8.63 3.87 21.67
C ALA A 133 -9.53 3.86 22.92
N ALA A 134 -10.35 2.81 23.07
CA ALA A 134 -11.14 2.61 24.28
C ALA A 134 -10.21 2.55 25.49
N GLU A 135 -10.70 2.99 26.67
CA GLU A 135 -9.95 2.86 27.91
C GLU A 135 -9.77 1.37 28.25
N THR A 136 -8.60 0.84 27.95
CA THR A 136 -8.24 -0.56 28.16
C THR A 136 -6.88 -0.66 28.83
N SER A 137 -6.65 -1.77 29.53
CA SER A 137 -5.36 -2.00 30.19
C SER A 137 -4.21 -2.06 29.17
N THR A 138 -3.04 -1.58 29.57
CA THR A 138 -1.82 -1.61 28.74
C THR A 138 -1.49 -3.02 28.27
N SER A 139 -1.75 -4.04 29.09
CA SER A 139 -1.54 -5.45 28.75
C SER A 139 -2.43 -5.89 27.58
N TRP A 140 -3.69 -5.45 27.55
CA TRP A 140 -4.61 -5.76 26.46
C TRP A 140 -4.18 -5.08 25.13
N ILE A 141 -3.73 -3.82 25.21
CA ILE A 141 -3.20 -3.08 24.06
C ILE A 141 -1.97 -3.81 23.51
N LEU A 142 -1.05 -4.28 24.35
CA LEU A 142 0.12 -5.03 23.93
C LEU A 142 -0.25 -6.37 23.28
N LEU A 143 -1.20 -7.12 23.87
CA LEU A 143 -1.67 -8.38 23.29
C LEU A 143 -2.30 -8.16 21.90
N LYS A 144 -3.18 -7.17 21.77
CA LYS A 144 -3.79 -6.78 20.50
C LYS A 144 -2.72 -6.40 19.48
N THR A 145 -1.74 -5.59 19.88
CA THR A 145 -0.60 -5.19 19.05
C THR A 145 0.20 -6.39 18.56
N LEU A 146 0.55 -7.33 19.47
CA LEU A 146 1.28 -8.54 19.09
C LEU A 146 0.50 -9.42 18.11
N THR A 147 -0.81 -9.63 18.39
CA THR A 147 -1.68 -10.39 17.47
C THR A 147 -1.75 -9.75 16.09
N GLN A 148 -1.92 -8.43 16.02
CA GLN A 148 -1.94 -7.69 14.76
C GLN A 148 -0.59 -7.81 14.03
N ILE A 149 0.53 -7.67 14.73
CA ILE A 149 1.86 -7.85 14.15
C ILE A 149 1.99 -9.26 13.56
N VAL A 150 1.67 -10.31 14.33
CA VAL A 150 1.81 -11.69 13.85
C VAL A 150 0.92 -11.95 12.63
N VAL A 151 -0.37 -11.60 12.69
CA VAL A 151 -1.31 -11.91 11.61
C VAL A 151 -1.00 -11.06 10.35
N VAL A 152 -0.95 -9.74 10.51
CA VAL A 152 -0.80 -8.83 9.36
C VAL A 152 0.58 -9.00 8.71
N TRP A 153 1.64 -9.06 9.51
CA TRP A 153 2.99 -9.23 8.98
C TRP A 153 3.24 -10.60 8.37
N SER A 154 2.61 -11.67 8.89
CA SER A 154 2.67 -12.99 8.23
C SER A 154 2.06 -12.95 6.84
N VAL A 155 0.92 -12.29 6.67
CA VAL A 155 0.29 -12.13 5.35
C VAL A 155 1.18 -11.30 4.42
N ILE A 156 1.67 -10.14 4.89
CA ILE A 156 2.44 -9.19 4.07
C ILE A 156 3.84 -9.71 3.73
N LEU A 157 4.53 -10.35 4.69
CA LEU A 157 5.95 -10.73 4.53
C LEU A 157 6.15 -12.20 4.15
N VAL A 158 5.12 -13.06 4.26
CA VAL A 158 5.25 -14.48 3.92
C VAL A 158 4.28 -14.86 2.81
N VAL A 159 2.96 -14.67 3.03
CA VAL A 159 1.94 -15.17 2.09
C VAL A 159 2.06 -14.46 0.73
N PHE A 160 2.03 -13.12 0.70
CA PHE A 160 2.13 -12.38 -0.56
C PHE A 160 3.48 -12.58 -1.27
N PRO A 161 4.64 -12.48 -0.61
CA PRO A 161 5.92 -12.82 -1.24
C PRO A 161 5.96 -14.25 -1.80
N TYR A 162 5.39 -15.23 -1.09
CA TYR A 162 5.30 -16.59 -1.60
C TYR A 162 4.47 -16.68 -2.88
N LEU A 163 3.28 -16.09 -2.90
CA LEU A 163 2.43 -16.04 -4.09
C LEU A 163 3.12 -15.32 -5.27
N ILE A 164 3.83 -14.23 -4.99
CA ILE A 164 4.60 -13.49 -6.00
C ILE A 164 5.71 -14.38 -6.60
N THR A 165 6.40 -15.18 -5.77
CA THR A 165 7.43 -16.08 -6.30
C THR A 165 6.87 -17.20 -7.18
N ILE A 166 5.63 -17.63 -6.99
CA ILE A 166 4.94 -18.55 -7.91
C ILE A 166 4.76 -17.88 -9.27
N VAL A 167 4.29 -16.63 -9.27
CA VAL A 167 4.13 -15.84 -10.52
C VAL A 167 5.49 -15.63 -11.22
N GLU A 168 6.54 -15.27 -10.47
CA GLU A 168 7.90 -15.12 -11.05
C GLU A 168 8.37 -16.39 -11.75
N ASN A 169 8.18 -17.55 -11.11
CA ASN A 169 8.58 -18.83 -11.71
C ASN A 169 7.81 -19.08 -13.01
N LYS A 170 6.52 -18.76 -13.05
CA LYS A 170 5.69 -18.89 -14.26
C LYS A 170 6.09 -17.93 -15.39
N LEU A 171 6.52 -16.71 -15.03
CA LEU A 171 7.00 -15.70 -15.97
C LEU A 171 8.45 -15.92 -16.43
N GLY A 172 9.15 -16.89 -15.86
CA GLY A 172 10.57 -17.13 -16.15
C GLY A 172 11.49 -15.99 -15.70
N ILE A 173 11.08 -15.20 -14.69
CA ILE A 173 11.88 -14.09 -14.19
C ILE A 173 13.09 -14.61 -13.45
N VAL A 174 14.27 -14.16 -13.85
CA VAL A 174 15.55 -14.57 -13.26
C VAL A 174 15.68 -13.98 -11.86
N ARG A 175 15.96 -14.83 -10.88
CA ARG A 175 16.23 -14.41 -9.51
C ARG A 175 17.65 -13.91 -9.36
N LEU A 176 17.83 -12.87 -8.56
CA LEU A 176 19.14 -12.38 -8.14
C LEU A 176 19.76 -13.40 -7.19
N GLN A 177 21.02 -13.77 -7.46
CA GLN A 177 21.79 -14.69 -6.61
C GLN A 177 23.24 -14.20 -6.51
N PHE A 178 23.72 -14.03 -5.27
CA PHE A 178 25.13 -13.72 -5.00
C PHE A 178 25.56 -14.33 -3.65
N PRO A 179 26.88 -14.49 -3.44
CA PRO A 179 27.40 -15.06 -2.21
C PRO A 179 26.91 -14.29 -0.96
N PHE A 180 26.57 -15.04 0.11
CA PHE A 180 26.09 -14.52 1.39
C PHE A 180 24.79 -13.73 1.35
N GLN A 181 24.04 -13.71 0.24
CA GLN A 181 22.79 -12.99 0.10
C GLN A 181 21.81 -13.26 1.23
N ARG A 182 21.54 -14.53 1.55
CA ARG A 182 20.58 -14.93 2.60
C ARG A 182 21.02 -14.51 4.01
N PRO A 183 22.28 -14.75 4.46
CA PRO A 183 22.77 -14.22 5.72
C PRO A 183 22.68 -12.69 5.83
N ILE A 184 23.05 -11.97 4.78
CA ILE A 184 22.95 -10.50 4.76
C ILE A 184 21.49 -10.08 4.91
N ALA A 185 20.58 -10.68 4.14
CA ALA A 185 19.16 -10.40 4.22
C ALA A 185 18.58 -10.67 5.62
N ALA A 186 18.99 -11.79 6.26
CA ALA A 186 18.56 -12.12 7.61
C ALA A 186 19.04 -11.10 8.65
N VAL A 187 20.30 -10.67 8.58
CA VAL A 187 20.84 -9.61 9.46
C VAL A 187 20.09 -8.29 9.26
N VAL A 188 19.86 -7.88 8.02
CA VAL A 188 19.10 -6.67 7.69
C VAL A 188 17.66 -6.78 8.21
N PHE A 189 17.02 -7.92 8.01
CA PHE A 189 15.65 -8.17 8.49
C PHE A 189 15.57 -8.04 10.02
N VAL A 190 16.49 -8.65 10.77
CA VAL A 190 16.52 -8.56 12.24
C VAL A 190 16.75 -7.13 12.71
N ALA A 191 17.72 -6.42 12.12
CA ALA A 191 18.03 -5.03 12.48
C ALA A 191 16.82 -4.09 12.24
N ILE A 192 16.18 -4.21 11.08
CA ILE A 192 15.02 -3.41 10.73
C ILE A 192 13.79 -3.81 11.57
N SER A 193 13.60 -5.11 11.87
CA SER A 193 12.54 -5.56 12.76
C SER A 193 12.70 -5.03 14.18
N SER A 194 13.93 -4.92 14.68
CA SER A 194 14.22 -4.34 15.99
C SER A 194 13.77 -2.87 16.06
N LEU A 195 13.94 -2.10 14.99
CA LEU A 195 13.43 -0.72 14.89
C LEU A 195 11.88 -0.69 14.99
N GLY A 196 11.21 -1.59 14.27
CA GLY A 196 9.75 -1.69 14.28
C GLY A 196 9.20 -2.08 15.66
N VAL A 197 9.82 -3.07 16.31
CA VAL A 197 9.45 -3.51 17.66
C VAL A 197 9.68 -2.37 18.66
N TRP A 198 10.82 -1.69 18.61
CA TRP A 198 11.09 -0.53 19.46
C TRP A 198 10.04 0.57 19.26
N GLY A 199 9.72 0.92 18.01
CA GLY A 199 8.66 1.88 17.69
C GLY A 199 7.30 1.47 18.26
N SER A 200 6.93 0.19 18.12
CA SER A 200 5.67 -0.35 18.64
C SER A 200 5.58 -0.28 20.16
N ILE A 201 6.67 -0.60 20.86
CA ILE A 201 6.73 -0.53 22.34
C ILE A 201 6.57 0.93 22.81
N VAL A 202 7.29 1.86 22.19
CA VAL A 202 7.21 3.29 22.54
C VAL A 202 5.81 3.82 22.27
N MET A 203 5.21 3.49 21.12
CA MET A 203 3.84 3.89 20.78
C MET A 203 2.82 3.34 21.78
N SER A 204 2.92 2.07 22.15
CA SER A 204 1.98 1.44 23.08
C SER A 204 2.11 1.97 24.52
N ARG A 205 3.34 2.25 24.98
CA ARG A 205 3.59 2.70 26.36
C ARG A 205 3.30 4.18 26.56
N ILE A 206 3.75 5.02 25.62
CA ILE A 206 3.67 6.49 25.74
C ILE A 206 2.42 7.01 25.02
N GLY A 207 2.21 6.57 23.76
CA GLY A 207 1.06 6.98 22.97
C GLY A 207 -0.26 6.40 23.45
N LYS A 208 -0.24 5.29 24.18
CA LYS A 208 -1.45 4.52 24.59
C LYS A 208 -2.35 4.16 23.39
N GLY A 209 -1.73 3.91 22.23
CA GLY A 209 -2.38 3.51 20.98
C GLY A 209 -1.76 2.23 20.42
N THR A 210 -2.39 1.68 19.38
CA THR A 210 -1.82 0.54 18.65
C THR A 210 -0.99 1.02 17.46
N PRO A 211 -0.01 0.20 17.00
CA PRO A 211 0.82 0.52 15.84
C PRO A 211 0.06 0.61 14.51
N LEU A 212 -1.08 -0.06 14.39
CA LEU A 212 -1.94 0.07 13.23
C LEU A 212 -2.84 1.31 13.37
N PRO A 213 -3.11 2.02 12.28
CA PRO A 213 -3.86 3.29 12.29
C PRO A 213 -5.34 3.14 12.66
N LEU A 214 -5.74 2.05 13.31
CA LEU A 214 -7.11 1.80 13.73
C LEU A 214 -7.44 2.33 15.14
N ASP A 215 -6.44 2.40 16.03
CA ASP A 215 -6.58 2.94 17.39
C ASP A 215 -5.54 4.06 17.58
N HIS A 216 -6.01 5.29 17.69
CA HIS A 216 -5.13 6.46 17.82
C HIS A 216 -4.30 6.47 19.09
N ALA A 217 -3.09 6.97 18.98
CA ALA A 217 -2.31 7.39 20.13
C ALA A 217 -3.04 8.54 20.88
N LYS A 218 -3.25 8.40 22.18
CA LYS A 218 -3.83 9.46 23.02
C LYS A 218 -2.87 10.63 23.24
N HIS A 219 -1.59 10.37 23.15
CA HIS A 219 -0.52 11.35 23.34
C HIS A 219 0.42 11.41 22.13
N LEU A 220 0.93 12.60 21.83
CA LEU A 220 1.90 12.79 20.76
C LEU A 220 3.24 12.14 21.17
N VAL A 221 3.68 11.17 20.38
CA VAL A 221 4.93 10.43 20.61
C VAL A 221 6.05 11.05 19.78
N ILE A 222 7.03 11.65 20.46
CA ILE A 222 8.20 12.33 19.86
C ILE A 222 9.53 11.83 20.42
N VAL A 223 9.53 10.71 21.11
CA VAL A 223 10.69 10.13 21.81
C VAL A 223 11.05 8.77 21.25
N GLY A 224 12.21 8.22 21.64
CA GLY A 224 12.69 6.96 21.13
C GLY A 224 12.96 7.04 19.61
N PRO A 225 12.55 6.05 18.80
CA PRO A 225 12.78 6.09 17.36
C PRO A 225 12.02 7.24 16.67
N TYR A 226 10.92 7.73 17.27
CA TYR A 226 10.16 8.89 16.76
C TYR A 226 10.92 10.21 16.87
N ALA A 227 11.94 10.30 17.73
CA ALA A 227 12.81 11.48 17.76
C ALA A 227 13.67 11.61 16.48
N PHE A 228 13.88 10.53 15.76
CA PHE A 228 14.76 10.49 14.58
C PHE A 228 13.98 10.48 13.28
N VAL A 229 12.90 9.69 13.20
CA VAL A 229 11.98 9.63 12.04
C VAL A 229 10.53 9.68 12.52
N ARG A 230 9.65 10.33 11.77
CA ARG A 230 8.26 10.49 12.21
C ARG A 230 7.46 9.18 12.19
N ASN A 231 7.79 8.26 11.27
CA ASN A 231 7.13 6.97 11.25
C ASN A 231 8.15 5.81 11.16
N PRO A 232 8.76 5.42 12.28
CA PRO A 232 9.74 4.34 12.31
C PRO A 232 9.15 2.99 11.93
N MET A 233 7.84 2.82 12.10
CA MET A 233 7.16 1.57 11.77
C MET A 233 6.95 1.40 10.26
N ALA A 234 6.62 2.48 9.53
CA ALA A 234 6.57 2.44 8.08
C ALA A 234 7.96 2.17 7.48
N VAL A 235 9.00 2.82 8.02
CA VAL A 235 10.40 2.55 7.63
C VAL A 235 10.75 1.08 7.87
N SER A 236 10.37 0.54 9.04
CA SER A 236 10.59 -0.87 9.35
C SER A 236 9.83 -1.78 8.40
N GLY A 237 8.56 -1.55 8.14
CA GLY A 237 7.74 -2.39 7.27
C GLY A 237 8.28 -2.48 5.84
N VAL A 238 8.66 -1.35 5.25
CA VAL A 238 9.27 -1.31 3.91
C VAL A 238 10.63 -2.01 3.91
N GLY A 239 11.46 -1.72 4.91
CA GLY A 239 12.77 -2.36 5.04
C GLY A 239 12.69 -3.88 5.22
N GLN A 240 11.71 -4.38 5.99
CA GLN A 240 11.45 -5.81 6.13
C GLN A 240 11.03 -6.44 4.79
N GLY A 241 10.13 -5.79 4.04
CA GLY A 241 9.71 -6.24 2.70
C GLY A 241 10.90 -6.33 1.74
N LEU A 242 11.79 -5.34 1.74
CA LEU A 242 13.01 -5.35 0.92
C LEU A 242 14.00 -6.43 1.37
N ALA A 243 14.12 -6.66 2.69
CA ALA A 243 14.95 -7.75 3.21
C ALA A 243 14.42 -9.13 2.82
N VAL A 244 13.09 -9.34 2.81
CA VAL A 244 12.45 -10.56 2.29
C VAL A 244 12.71 -10.70 0.79
N ALA A 245 12.58 -9.63 0.02
CA ALA A 245 12.90 -9.62 -1.41
C ALA A 245 14.36 -10.03 -1.66
N LEU A 246 15.27 -9.48 -0.89
CA LEU A 246 16.70 -9.83 -0.93
C LEU A 246 16.90 -11.30 -0.57
N PHE A 247 16.26 -11.80 0.50
CA PHE A 247 16.38 -13.20 0.93
C PHE A 247 15.94 -14.19 -0.17
N LEU A 248 14.83 -13.87 -0.85
CA LEU A 248 14.26 -14.67 -1.93
C LEU A 248 14.99 -14.45 -3.26
N GLY A 249 15.75 -13.37 -3.41
CA GLY A 249 16.33 -12.93 -4.67
C GLY A 249 15.27 -12.49 -5.69
N SER A 250 14.13 -12.01 -5.23
CA SER A 250 12.94 -11.77 -6.04
C SER A 250 12.80 -10.29 -6.43
N PRO A 251 12.93 -9.94 -7.73
CA PRO A 251 12.68 -8.58 -8.19
C PRO A 251 11.23 -8.13 -7.99
N LEU A 252 10.24 -9.03 -8.19
CA LEU A 252 8.83 -8.67 -8.02
C LEU A 252 8.45 -8.47 -6.56
N VAL A 253 9.06 -9.21 -5.62
CA VAL A 253 8.86 -8.95 -4.18
C VAL A 253 9.49 -7.60 -3.78
N ALA A 254 10.62 -7.21 -4.38
CA ALA A 254 11.19 -5.87 -4.19
C ALA A 254 10.24 -4.78 -4.71
N LEU A 255 9.70 -4.97 -5.90
CA LEU A 255 8.69 -4.08 -6.47
C LEU A 255 7.44 -4.00 -5.58
N TYR A 256 6.95 -5.12 -5.09
CA TYR A 256 5.83 -5.20 -4.14
C TYR A 256 6.10 -4.37 -2.87
N ALA A 257 7.29 -4.49 -2.27
CA ALA A 257 7.66 -3.71 -1.08
C ALA A 257 7.70 -2.19 -1.38
N LEU A 258 8.23 -1.80 -2.55
CA LEU A 258 8.24 -0.41 -3.00
C LEU A 258 6.82 0.10 -3.28
N MET A 259 5.96 -0.72 -3.89
CA MET A 259 4.55 -0.38 -4.08
C MET A 259 3.83 -0.17 -2.74
N GLY A 260 4.11 -1.03 -1.74
CA GLY A 260 3.62 -0.85 -0.37
C GLY A 260 4.06 0.50 0.24
N SER A 261 5.29 0.93 -0.01
CA SER A 261 5.76 2.25 0.44
C SER A 261 5.03 3.41 -0.22
N LEU A 262 4.66 3.28 -1.50
CA LEU A 262 3.86 4.27 -2.22
C LEU A 262 2.43 4.32 -1.70
N VAL A 263 1.79 3.17 -1.43
CA VAL A 263 0.47 3.10 -0.80
C VAL A 263 0.49 3.85 0.53
N TRP A 264 1.49 3.56 1.37
CA TRP A 264 1.61 4.24 2.64
C TRP A 264 1.82 5.76 2.47
N GLN A 265 2.71 6.16 1.58
CA GLN A 265 3.03 7.56 1.30
C GLN A 265 1.84 8.37 0.76
N LEU A 266 1.03 7.78 -0.12
CA LEU A 266 -0.03 8.49 -0.83
C LEU A 266 -1.37 8.47 -0.09
N ILE A 267 -1.60 7.46 0.77
CA ILE A 267 -2.89 7.24 1.43
C ILE A 267 -2.77 7.33 2.94
N PHE A 268 -2.05 6.40 3.57
CA PHE A 268 -2.03 6.31 5.04
C PHE A 268 -1.36 7.51 5.69
N ARG A 269 -0.19 7.91 5.18
CA ARG A 269 0.53 9.06 5.71
C ARG A 269 -0.27 10.38 5.68
N PRO A 270 -0.92 10.79 4.58
CA PRO A 270 -1.73 12.01 4.60
C PRO A 270 -2.88 11.96 5.60
N LEU A 271 -3.56 10.81 5.71
CA LEU A 271 -4.65 10.62 6.66
C LEU A 271 -4.16 10.73 8.11
N GLU A 272 -3.07 10.03 8.43
CA GLU A 272 -2.45 10.06 9.77
C GLU A 272 -1.92 11.46 10.13
N GLU A 273 -1.23 12.14 9.20
CA GLU A 273 -0.69 13.48 9.44
C GLU A 273 -1.78 14.54 9.59
N ASP A 274 -2.88 14.43 8.84
CA ASP A 274 -4.02 15.36 8.95
C ASP A 274 -4.75 15.14 10.30
N ASP A 275 -4.90 13.91 10.77
CA ASP A 275 -5.45 13.60 12.09
C ASP A 275 -4.56 14.11 13.23
N LEU A 276 -3.27 13.81 13.19
CA LEU A 276 -2.31 14.29 14.18
C LEU A 276 -2.27 15.82 14.24
N ALA A 277 -2.39 16.50 13.09
CA ALA A 277 -2.45 17.96 13.05
C ALA A 277 -3.73 18.51 13.67
N GLN A 278 -4.88 17.88 13.47
CA GLN A 278 -6.14 18.27 14.08
C GLN A 278 -6.15 18.07 15.60
N ARG A 279 -5.57 16.97 16.07
CA ARG A 279 -5.62 16.60 17.50
C ARG A 279 -4.57 17.28 18.34
N PHE A 280 -3.36 17.44 17.83
CA PHE A 280 -2.23 17.96 18.61
C PHE A 280 -1.80 19.38 18.20
N GLY A 281 -2.34 19.93 17.12
CA GLY A 281 -2.11 21.32 16.70
C GLY A 281 -0.63 21.70 16.50
N GLU A 282 -0.24 22.86 17.05
CA GLU A 282 1.10 23.43 16.87
C GLU A 282 2.25 22.54 17.39
N PRO A 283 2.15 21.80 18.51
CA PRO A 283 3.16 20.83 18.93
C PRO A 283 3.50 19.79 17.86
N TYR A 284 2.49 19.26 17.17
CA TYR A 284 2.71 18.35 16.05
C TYR A 284 3.31 19.06 14.83
N MET A 285 2.87 20.28 14.54
CA MET A 285 3.37 21.05 13.39
C MET A 285 4.86 21.40 13.58
N GLU A 286 5.29 21.74 14.81
CA GLU A 286 6.71 21.94 15.12
C GLU A 286 7.52 20.65 14.94
N TYR A 287 7.04 19.55 15.49
CA TYR A 287 7.66 18.24 15.31
C TYR A 287 7.78 17.87 13.80
N LYS A 288 6.70 18.08 13.02
CA LYS A 288 6.65 17.83 11.58
C LYS A 288 7.65 18.65 10.79
N ARG A 289 7.91 19.91 11.18
CA ARG A 289 8.93 20.76 10.54
C ARG A 289 10.34 20.26 10.78
N ARG A 290 10.61 19.70 11.96
CA ARG A 290 11.95 19.31 12.38
C ARG A 290 12.33 17.87 12.05
N VAL A 291 11.38 16.94 12.11
CA VAL A 291 11.61 15.51 11.87
C VAL A 291 11.00 15.09 10.56
N LYS A 292 11.83 14.50 9.66
CA LYS A 292 11.35 13.98 8.36
C LYS A 292 10.71 12.61 8.55
N CYS A 293 9.84 12.21 7.60
CA CYS A 293 9.10 10.96 7.70
C CYS A 293 9.98 9.74 7.46
N TRP A 294 10.84 9.77 6.44
CA TRP A 294 11.62 8.64 5.94
C TRP A 294 13.11 8.73 6.24
N ILE A 295 13.64 9.94 6.40
CA ILE A 295 15.07 10.20 6.52
C ILE A 295 15.38 10.52 7.97
N PRO A 296 16.24 9.72 8.65
CA PRO A 296 16.62 9.98 10.03
C PRO A 296 17.28 11.35 10.19
N ARG A 297 16.93 12.04 11.28
CA ARG A 297 17.58 13.25 11.72
C ARG A 297 18.56 12.94 12.85
N PHE A 298 19.77 13.46 12.73
CA PHE A 298 20.77 13.41 13.80
C PHE A 298 21.29 14.83 14.09
N PRO A 299 21.28 15.30 15.37
CA PRO A 299 20.72 14.65 16.55
C PRO A 299 19.18 14.55 16.47
N GLY A 300 18.59 13.61 17.20
CA GLY A 300 17.15 13.44 17.30
C GLY A 300 16.42 14.69 17.83
N PHE A 301 15.10 14.72 17.71
CA PHE A 301 14.27 15.78 18.29
C PHE A 301 14.39 15.75 19.82
N PRO A 302 14.70 16.89 20.50
CA PRO A 302 14.77 16.92 21.96
C PRO A 302 13.38 16.60 22.53
N GLY A 303 13.25 15.46 23.19
CA GLY A 303 12.04 15.12 23.92
C GLY A 303 11.83 16.17 24.99
N ARG A 304 10.61 16.75 25.08
CA ARG A 304 10.23 17.56 26.23
C ARG A 304 10.19 16.59 27.40
N SER A 305 11.12 16.72 28.35
CA SER A 305 10.96 16.13 29.66
C SER A 305 9.73 16.80 30.25
N ASP A 306 8.63 16.05 30.46
CA ASP A 306 7.51 16.46 31.30
C ASP A 306 8.00 16.56 32.76
N ASN A 307 8.82 17.57 33.05
CA ASN A 307 9.04 18.10 34.37
C ASN A 307 8.10 19.30 34.55
N ASN A 308 6.82 19.04 34.64
CA ASN A 308 5.84 19.93 35.26
C ASN A 308 4.67 19.11 35.83
N SER A 309 5.00 18.16 36.70
CA SER A 309 4.12 17.78 37.79
C SER A 309 4.58 18.59 38.98
N ASP A 310 4.11 19.84 39.13
CA ASP A 310 4.02 20.61 40.36
C ASP A 310 3.78 22.08 40.02
N ARG A 311 2.50 22.46 39.85
CA ARG A 311 1.91 23.71 40.37
C ARG A 311 0.39 23.68 40.18
#